data_491bf2b2870255531720673e63a1b660
#
_entry.id   491bf2b2870255531720673e63a1b660
#
_cell.length_a   1.000
_cell.length_b   1.000
_cell.length_c   1.000
_cell.angle_alpha   90.00
_cell.angle_beta   90.00
_cell.angle_gamma   90.00
#
_symmetry.space_group_name_H-M   'P 1'
#
loop_
_entity.id
_entity.type
_entity.pdbx_description
1 polymer ?
#
loop_
_entity_poly.entity_id
_entity_poly.type
_entity_poly.pdbx_seq_one_letter_code
_entity_poly.pdbx_strand_id
1 'polypeptide(L)'
;DPCQVKNFEQAIQENTKLIFIETLGNPNSNIIDIAAVAQIAHAHKIPLIIDNTFGTPYLIRPIEHGADIVIHSATKFIGGHGTSLGGVIIDSGNFDWKASGKFPQLTEPDPCYHGIRFCDVAGNASYIIRIRAILLRDTGAAISPFNAFLLLQGLETLSLRVERHVANALQVVDYLSKHPKVEAVHHPSLPQHPDNKLYKRYFPKGGGSIFTIDIKGGIKEAQRFIDSLEIFSLLANV
;
A
#
# COMPACT_ATOMS: atom_id res chain seq x y z
N ASP A 1 -10.88 -13.32 -5.79
CA ASP A 1 -11.37 -11.94 -5.95
C ASP A 1 -11.27 -11.22 -4.61
N PRO A 2 -10.37 -10.23 -4.46
CA PRO A 2 -10.14 -9.50 -3.21
C PRO A 2 -11.28 -8.51 -2.86
N CYS A 3 -12.13 -8.16 -3.83
CA CYS A 3 -13.29 -7.31 -3.56
C CYS A 3 -14.39 -8.03 -2.78
N GLN A 4 -14.30 -9.36 -2.68
CA GLN A 4 -15.20 -10.18 -1.88
C GLN A 4 -14.53 -10.50 -0.53
N VAL A 5 -14.85 -9.74 0.51
CA VAL A 5 -14.24 -9.88 1.84
C VAL A 5 -14.30 -11.31 2.40
N LYS A 6 -15.36 -12.06 2.10
CA LYS A 6 -15.51 -13.47 2.48
C LYS A 6 -14.41 -14.38 1.95
N ASN A 7 -13.78 -14.03 0.82
CA ASN A 7 -12.72 -14.85 0.25
C ASN A 7 -11.46 -14.84 1.13
N PHE A 8 -11.22 -13.76 1.87
CA PHE A 8 -10.11 -13.73 2.84
C PHE A 8 -10.36 -14.72 3.97
N GLU A 9 -11.56 -14.73 4.54
CA GLU A 9 -11.93 -15.68 5.60
C GLU A 9 -11.83 -17.13 5.14
N GLN A 10 -12.35 -17.44 3.97
CA GLN A 10 -12.31 -18.78 3.37
C GLN A 10 -10.88 -19.26 3.03
N ALA A 11 -9.96 -18.33 2.75
CA ALA A 11 -8.58 -18.67 2.41
C ALA A 11 -7.67 -18.88 3.64
N ILE A 12 -8.11 -18.48 4.84
CA ILE A 12 -7.32 -18.64 6.06
C ILE A 12 -7.21 -20.12 6.43
N GLN A 13 -5.98 -20.55 6.68
CA GLN A 13 -5.63 -21.89 7.14
C GLN A 13 -4.90 -21.81 8.49
N GLU A 14 -4.65 -22.94 9.13
CA GLU A 14 -3.95 -23.02 10.42
C GLU A 14 -2.56 -22.34 10.38
N ASN A 15 -1.84 -22.54 9.29
CA ASN A 15 -0.51 -21.97 9.06
C ASN A 15 -0.51 -20.53 8.54
N THR A 16 -1.68 -19.91 8.32
CA THR A 16 -1.76 -18.49 7.90
C THR A 16 -1.23 -17.60 9.01
N LYS A 17 -0.27 -16.72 8.67
CA LYS A 17 0.41 -15.83 9.61
C LYS A 17 -0.03 -14.36 9.51
N LEU A 18 -0.51 -13.94 8.35
CA LEU A 18 -0.93 -12.55 8.12
C LEU A 18 -1.87 -12.47 6.93
N ILE A 19 -2.58 -11.34 6.82
CA ILE A 19 -3.21 -10.90 5.57
C ILE A 19 -2.42 -9.71 5.05
N PHE A 20 -2.14 -9.71 3.74
CA PHE A 20 -1.44 -8.61 3.05
C PHE A 20 -2.32 -8.09 1.92
N ILE A 21 -2.57 -6.78 1.92
CA ILE A 21 -3.35 -6.09 0.88
C ILE A 21 -2.71 -4.75 0.52
N GLU A 22 -3.15 -4.17 -0.58
CA GLU A 22 -2.85 -2.78 -0.96
C GLU A 22 -4.05 -1.87 -0.68
N THR A 23 -3.80 -0.59 -0.38
CA THR A 23 -4.87 0.41 -0.25
C THR A 23 -5.55 0.74 -1.57
N LEU A 24 -4.75 0.81 -2.62
CA LEU A 24 -5.15 1.01 -4.01
C LEU A 24 -4.39 0.00 -4.86
N GLY A 25 -5.11 -0.89 -5.51
CA GLY A 25 -4.52 -1.94 -6.32
C GLY A 25 -3.85 -1.41 -7.59
N ASN A 26 -2.69 -1.96 -7.94
CA ASN A 26 -1.95 -1.65 -9.15
C ASN A 26 -2.24 -2.73 -10.23
N PRO A 27 -2.70 -2.36 -11.43
CA PRO A 27 -2.93 -0.99 -11.94
C PRO A 27 -4.37 -0.49 -11.81
N ASN A 28 -5.31 -1.28 -11.36
CA ASN A 28 -6.75 -1.04 -11.52
C ASN A 28 -7.35 -0.07 -10.50
N SER A 29 -6.56 0.38 -9.50
CA SER A 29 -7.01 1.26 -8.41
C SER A 29 -8.24 0.74 -7.66
N ASN A 30 -8.45 -0.58 -7.66
CA ASN A 30 -9.51 -1.21 -6.88
C ASN A 30 -9.26 -1.03 -5.38
N ILE A 31 -10.34 -0.92 -4.61
CA ILE A 31 -10.29 -0.63 -3.18
C ILE A 31 -10.90 -1.80 -2.41
N ILE A 32 -10.16 -2.29 -1.41
CA ILE A 32 -10.62 -3.34 -0.49
C ILE A 32 -11.17 -2.68 0.77
N ASP A 33 -12.24 -3.25 1.36
CA ASP A 33 -12.74 -2.77 2.65
C ASP A 33 -11.77 -3.14 3.78
N ILE A 34 -10.86 -2.21 4.08
CA ILE A 34 -9.78 -2.37 5.06
C ILE A 34 -10.35 -2.78 6.42
N ALA A 35 -11.39 -2.10 6.89
CA ALA A 35 -11.96 -2.36 8.21
C ALA A 35 -12.58 -3.75 8.29
N ALA A 36 -13.24 -4.21 7.25
CA ALA A 36 -13.82 -5.55 7.22
C ALA A 36 -12.74 -6.63 7.17
N VAL A 37 -11.67 -6.44 6.39
CA VAL A 37 -10.54 -7.39 6.35
C VAL A 37 -9.78 -7.40 7.68
N ALA A 38 -9.60 -6.24 8.33
CA ALA A 38 -8.99 -6.16 9.66
C ALA A 38 -9.77 -6.97 10.71
N GLN A 39 -11.11 -6.88 10.70
CA GLN A 39 -11.95 -7.67 11.59
C GLN A 39 -11.74 -9.18 11.40
N ILE A 40 -11.64 -9.64 10.15
CA ILE A 40 -11.36 -11.06 9.86
C ILE A 40 -9.96 -11.43 10.35
N ALA A 41 -8.94 -10.66 10.04
CA ALA A 41 -7.57 -10.92 10.48
C ALA A 41 -7.48 -11.04 12.01
N HIS A 42 -8.07 -10.10 12.74
CA HIS A 42 -8.04 -10.08 14.20
C HIS A 42 -8.86 -11.22 14.82
N ALA A 43 -9.99 -11.61 14.23
CA ALA A 43 -10.77 -12.78 14.67
C ALA A 43 -9.94 -14.07 14.60
N HIS A 44 -9.04 -14.16 13.62
CA HIS A 44 -8.11 -15.28 13.45
C HIS A 44 -6.75 -15.07 14.14
N LYS A 45 -6.60 -14.01 14.93
CA LYS A 45 -5.38 -13.65 15.69
C LYS A 45 -4.15 -13.51 14.78
N ILE A 46 -4.32 -12.95 13.59
CA ILE A 46 -3.26 -12.63 12.64
C ILE A 46 -3.28 -11.14 12.30
N PRO A 47 -2.12 -10.51 12.06
CA PRO A 47 -2.06 -9.10 11.71
C PRO A 47 -2.51 -8.84 10.27
N LEU A 48 -3.07 -7.64 10.06
CA LEU A 48 -3.28 -7.06 8.75
C LEU A 48 -2.11 -6.13 8.39
N ILE A 49 -1.41 -6.46 7.32
CA ILE A 49 -0.34 -5.63 6.74
C ILE A 49 -0.85 -4.97 5.46
N ILE A 50 -0.62 -3.68 5.31
CA ILE A 50 -1.09 -2.94 4.16
C ILE A 50 0.06 -2.21 3.47
N ASP A 51 0.22 -2.45 2.18
CA ASP A 51 1.02 -1.60 1.31
C ASP A 51 0.22 -0.34 0.97
N ASN A 52 0.69 0.81 1.47
CA ASN A 52 0.06 2.10 1.26
C ASN A 52 0.87 2.99 0.31
N THR A 53 1.64 2.38 -0.59
CA THR A 53 2.50 3.12 -1.53
C THR A 53 1.70 4.10 -2.38
N PHE A 54 0.58 3.66 -2.98
CA PHE A 54 -0.26 4.53 -3.82
C PHE A 54 -1.19 5.44 -3.03
N GLY A 55 -1.69 4.98 -1.88
CA GLY A 55 -2.50 5.79 -0.99
C GLY A 55 -1.71 6.93 -0.35
N THR A 56 -0.44 6.71 -0.10
CA THR A 56 0.46 7.61 0.64
C THR A 56 -0.07 7.98 2.03
N PRO A 57 0.74 8.43 2.97
CA PRO A 57 0.24 8.87 4.28
C PRO A 57 -0.61 10.15 4.22
N TYR A 58 -0.65 10.82 3.06
CA TYR A 58 -1.47 12.01 2.84
C TYR A 58 -2.93 11.70 2.51
N LEU A 59 -3.19 10.72 1.63
CA LEU A 59 -4.56 10.39 1.21
C LEU A 59 -5.27 9.49 2.21
N ILE A 60 -4.55 8.52 2.79
CA ILE A 60 -5.12 7.56 3.75
C ILE A 60 -4.07 7.09 4.75
N ARG A 61 -4.51 6.87 5.99
CA ARG A 61 -3.72 6.27 7.07
C ARG A 61 -4.39 4.95 7.50
N PRO A 62 -3.96 3.81 6.94
CA PRO A 62 -4.65 2.52 7.14
C PRO A 62 -4.74 2.07 8.60
N ILE A 63 -3.82 2.50 9.46
CA ILE A 63 -3.87 2.21 10.91
C ILE A 63 -5.18 2.73 11.54
N GLU A 64 -5.69 3.86 11.07
CA GLU A 64 -6.98 4.41 11.55
C GLU A 64 -8.18 3.57 11.13
N HIS A 65 -7.97 2.59 10.24
CA HIS A 65 -8.98 1.67 9.73
C HIS A 65 -8.73 0.21 10.14
N GLY A 66 -7.79 -0.03 11.05
CA GLY A 66 -7.53 -1.35 11.64
C GLY A 66 -6.32 -2.09 11.10
N ALA A 67 -5.50 -1.49 10.23
CA ALA A 67 -4.22 -2.08 9.86
C ALA A 67 -3.26 -2.12 11.05
N ASP A 68 -2.54 -3.22 11.21
CA ASP A 68 -1.53 -3.36 12.25
C ASP A 68 -0.17 -2.85 11.80
N ILE A 69 0.18 -3.12 10.56
CA ILE A 69 1.44 -2.71 9.96
C ILE A 69 1.15 -2.06 8.61
N VAL A 70 1.80 -0.94 8.35
CA VAL A 70 1.74 -0.24 7.06
C VAL A 70 3.13 -0.18 6.46
N ILE A 71 3.24 -0.51 5.19
CA ILE A 71 4.47 -0.38 4.44
C ILE A 71 4.31 0.62 3.29
N HIS A 72 5.41 1.24 2.92
CA HIS A 72 5.49 2.11 1.75
C HIS A 72 6.77 1.80 0.98
N SER A 73 6.67 1.67 -0.32
CA SER A 73 7.82 1.90 -1.19
C SER A 73 8.11 3.41 -1.21
N ALA A 74 9.09 3.84 -0.41
CA ALA A 74 9.50 5.24 -0.37
C ALA A 74 10.13 5.69 -1.70
N THR A 75 10.57 4.73 -2.52
CA THR A 75 11.02 4.90 -3.91
C THR A 75 10.02 5.68 -4.76
N LYS A 76 8.72 5.50 -4.52
CA LYS A 76 7.62 6.01 -5.35
C LYS A 76 7.23 7.43 -4.92
N PHE A 77 6.02 7.64 -4.46
CA PHE A 77 5.47 8.97 -4.15
C PHE A 77 6.18 9.70 -3.00
N ILE A 78 6.70 8.98 -2.00
CA ILE A 78 7.42 9.60 -0.88
C ILE A 78 8.66 10.30 -1.40
N GLY A 79 9.55 9.60 -2.11
CA GLY A 79 10.71 10.19 -2.75
C GLY A 79 10.33 11.13 -3.89
N GLY A 80 9.44 10.68 -4.76
CA GLY A 80 8.80 11.48 -5.81
C GLY A 80 9.67 11.86 -7.00
N HIS A 81 10.92 11.41 -7.07
CA HIS A 81 11.89 11.80 -8.10
C HIS A 81 12.58 10.61 -8.80
N GLY A 82 12.33 9.37 -8.35
CA GLY A 82 12.97 8.19 -8.92
C GLY A 82 14.50 8.11 -8.71
N THR A 83 15.03 8.90 -7.80
CA THR A 83 16.48 9.05 -7.59
C THR A 83 17.03 8.11 -6.53
N SER A 84 16.19 7.49 -5.72
CA SER A 84 16.61 6.65 -4.59
C SER A 84 15.62 5.54 -4.33
N LEU A 85 16.15 4.35 -4.04
CA LEU A 85 15.36 3.22 -3.57
C LEU A 85 15.27 3.21 -2.04
N GLY A 86 14.07 2.93 -1.52
CA GLY A 86 13.88 2.82 -0.09
C GLY A 86 12.47 2.36 0.27
N GLY A 87 12.31 1.96 1.53
CA GLY A 87 11.04 1.54 2.09
C GLY A 87 10.86 2.05 3.51
N VAL A 88 9.60 2.09 3.94
CA VAL A 88 9.23 2.44 5.31
C VAL A 88 8.28 1.38 5.85
N ILE A 89 8.52 0.94 7.06
CA ILE A 89 7.65 0.05 7.82
C ILE A 89 7.14 0.82 9.03
N ILE A 90 5.82 0.93 9.19
CA ILE A 90 5.16 1.58 10.31
C ILE A 90 4.36 0.52 11.05
N ASP A 91 4.69 0.31 12.32
CA ASP A 91 3.96 -0.57 13.23
C ASP A 91 2.98 0.28 14.05
N SER A 92 1.72 -0.12 14.11
CA SER A 92 0.72 0.53 14.96
C SER A 92 1.01 0.35 16.45
N GLY A 93 1.72 -0.71 16.80
CA GLY A 93 1.93 -1.13 18.19
C GLY A 93 0.68 -1.71 18.86
N ASN A 94 -0.40 -1.96 18.10
CA ASN A 94 -1.69 -2.39 18.66
C ASN A 94 -1.91 -3.90 18.59
N PHE A 95 -1.16 -4.62 17.75
CA PHE A 95 -1.34 -6.06 17.60
C PHE A 95 -0.76 -6.83 18.80
N ASP A 96 -1.58 -7.68 19.42
CA ASP A 96 -1.14 -8.51 20.54
C ASP A 96 -0.43 -9.77 20.05
N TRP A 97 0.89 -9.67 19.89
CA TRP A 97 1.76 -10.77 19.46
C TRP A 97 1.72 -11.97 20.41
N LYS A 98 1.55 -11.73 21.74
CA LYS A 98 1.46 -12.81 22.74
C LYS A 98 0.15 -13.58 22.64
N ALA A 99 -0.97 -12.88 22.60
CA ALA A 99 -2.29 -13.48 22.50
C ALA A 99 -2.51 -14.21 21.16
N SER A 100 -1.80 -13.81 20.12
CA SER A 100 -1.82 -14.50 18.83
C SER A 100 -1.34 -15.96 18.94
N GLY A 101 -0.25 -16.21 19.67
CA GLY A 101 0.38 -17.52 19.78
C GLY A 101 1.05 -18.04 18.50
N LYS A 102 1.04 -17.25 17.42
CA LYS A 102 1.55 -17.66 16.09
C LYS A 102 2.98 -17.18 15.80
N PHE A 103 3.59 -16.39 16.69
CA PHE A 103 4.86 -15.71 16.46
C PHE A 103 5.91 -16.01 17.52
N PRO A 104 6.41 -17.27 17.62
CA PRO A 104 7.38 -17.66 18.62
C PRO A 104 8.65 -16.83 18.59
N GLN A 105 9.06 -16.34 17.41
CA GLN A 105 10.22 -15.47 17.25
C GLN A 105 10.11 -14.11 17.99
N LEU A 106 8.93 -13.73 18.46
CA LEU A 106 8.71 -12.54 19.29
C LEU A 106 8.44 -12.87 20.75
N THR A 107 7.85 -14.05 21.00
CA THR A 107 7.32 -14.44 22.33
C THR A 107 8.19 -15.42 23.08
N GLU A 108 9.08 -16.16 22.39
CA GLU A 108 10.02 -17.10 23.00
C GLU A 108 11.44 -16.52 23.08
N PRO A 109 12.34 -17.13 23.89
CA PRO A 109 13.72 -16.70 23.97
C PRO A 109 14.43 -16.79 22.60
N ASP A 110 14.93 -15.67 22.09
CA ASP A 110 15.65 -15.63 20.81
C ASP A 110 17.14 -15.99 21.02
N PRO A 111 17.62 -17.13 20.51
CA PRO A 111 18.99 -17.56 20.70
C PRO A 111 19.99 -16.65 19.96
N CYS A 112 19.56 -15.94 18.92
CA CYS A 112 20.40 -15.02 18.17
C CYS A 112 20.58 -13.67 18.88
N TYR A 113 19.81 -13.42 19.95
CA TYR A 113 19.89 -12.15 20.68
C TYR A 113 19.80 -12.36 22.20
N HIS A 114 20.81 -13.02 22.76
CA HIS A 114 21.01 -13.23 24.19
C HIS A 114 19.86 -13.92 24.95
N GLY A 115 19.01 -14.66 24.24
CA GLY A 115 17.86 -15.35 24.83
C GLY A 115 16.72 -14.44 25.30
N ILE A 116 16.67 -13.20 24.85
CA ILE A 116 15.57 -12.30 25.20
C ILE A 116 14.25 -12.71 24.49
N ARG A 117 13.13 -12.36 25.12
CA ARG A 117 11.82 -12.37 24.49
C ARG A 117 11.47 -10.93 24.08
N PHE A 118 11.37 -10.66 22.78
CA PHE A 118 11.16 -9.30 22.29
C PHE A 118 9.87 -8.66 22.85
N CYS A 119 8.79 -9.45 23.01
CA CYS A 119 7.55 -8.96 23.61
C CYS A 119 7.69 -8.56 25.09
N ASP A 120 8.68 -9.10 25.81
CA ASP A 120 8.88 -8.75 27.21
C ASP A 120 9.73 -7.48 27.36
N VAL A 121 10.71 -7.29 26.49
CA VAL A 121 11.67 -6.18 26.59
C VAL A 121 11.26 -4.94 25.81
N ALA A 122 10.47 -5.10 24.74
CA ALA A 122 10.10 -4.00 23.85
C ALA A 122 8.58 -3.73 23.80
N GLY A 123 7.75 -4.56 24.45
CA GLY A 123 6.31 -4.34 24.52
C GLY A 123 5.69 -4.13 23.13
N ASN A 124 4.99 -3.04 22.96
CA ASN A 124 4.31 -2.70 21.69
C ASN A 124 5.26 -2.46 20.51
N ALA A 125 6.55 -2.21 20.75
CA ALA A 125 7.55 -2.04 19.70
C ALA A 125 8.29 -3.34 19.34
N SER A 126 7.88 -4.49 19.86
CA SER A 126 8.58 -5.77 19.73
C SER A 126 8.85 -6.18 18.27
N TYR A 127 7.91 -5.94 17.38
CA TYR A 127 8.06 -6.23 15.97
C TYR A 127 9.18 -5.40 15.32
N ILE A 128 9.12 -4.08 15.47
CA ILE A 128 10.12 -3.18 14.88
C ILE A 128 11.50 -3.35 15.54
N ILE A 129 11.54 -3.53 16.86
CA ILE A 129 12.82 -3.75 17.57
C ILE A 129 13.47 -5.05 17.09
N ARG A 130 12.70 -6.13 16.91
CA ARG A 130 13.27 -7.38 16.37
C ARG A 130 13.78 -7.23 14.94
N ILE A 131 13.05 -6.52 14.08
CA ILE A 131 13.53 -6.22 12.71
C ILE A 131 14.90 -5.52 12.78
N ARG A 132 15.05 -4.51 13.64
CA ARG A 132 16.29 -3.77 13.77
C ARG A 132 17.41 -4.59 14.42
N ALA A 133 17.10 -5.32 15.49
CA ALA A 133 18.08 -6.07 16.27
C ALA A 133 18.59 -7.33 15.55
N ILE A 134 17.76 -7.97 14.74
CA ILE A 134 18.09 -9.21 14.04
C ILE A 134 18.25 -8.95 12.53
N LEU A 135 17.16 -8.66 11.83
CA LEU A 135 17.19 -8.62 10.36
C LEU A 135 18.12 -7.52 9.83
N LEU A 136 17.97 -6.29 10.30
CA LEU A 136 18.81 -5.18 9.84
C LEU A 136 20.28 -5.41 10.18
N ARG A 137 20.57 -5.86 11.41
CA ARG A 137 21.94 -6.13 11.86
C ARG A 137 22.59 -7.27 11.08
N ASP A 138 21.88 -8.40 10.91
CA ASP A 138 22.46 -9.62 10.36
C ASP A 138 22.55 -9.58 8.83
N THR A 139 21.59 -8.91 8.15
CA THR A 139 21.65 -8.74 6.69
C THR A 139 22.45 -7.53 6.25
N GLY A 140 22.64 -6.54 7.13
CA GLY A 140 23.30 -5.28 6.81
C GLY A 140 22.54 -4.39 5.83
N ALA A 141 21.24 -4.64 5.60
CA ALA A 141 20.39 -3.92 4.62
C ALA A 141 20.00 -2.54 5.12
N ALA A 142 20.95 -1.73 5.59
CA ALA A 142 20.75 -0.36 6.04
C ALA A 142 20.71 0.60 4.83
N ILE A 143 19.73 1.52 4.84
CA ILE A 143 19.69 2.58 3.85
C ILE A 143 20.90 3.52 4.02
N SER A 144 21.49 3.98 2.91
CA SER A 144 22.56 4.99 3.00
C SER A 144 22.01 6.30 3.55
N PRO A 145 22.79 7.07 4.34
CA PRO A 145 22.36 8.38 4.85
C PRO A 145 21.97 9.35 3.74
N PHE A 146 22.66 9.33 2.59
CA PHE A 146 22.35 10.18 1.45
C PHE A 146 20.99 9.81 0.81
N ASN A 147 20.69 8.53 0.64
CA ASN A 147 19.39 8.09 0.15
C ASN A 147 18.26 8.45 1.13
N ALA A 148 18.50 8.29 2.43
CA ALA A 148 17.54 8.72 3.46
C ALA A 148 17.27 10.22 3.39
N PHE A 149 18.31 11.05 3.19
CA PHE A 149 18.18 12.49 3.01
C PHE A 149 17.32 12.84 1.79
N LEU A 150 17.56 12.21 0.62
CA LEU A 150 16.75 12.43 -0.58
C LEU A 150 15.28 12.06 -0.36
N LEU A 151 15.00 10.95 0.31
CA LEU A 151 13.64 10.53 0.60
C LEU A 151 12.95 11.48 1.59
N LEU A 152 13.66 12.00 2.59
CA LEU A 152 13.14 13.01 3.52
C LEU A 152 12.81 14.32 2.80
N GLN A 153 13.66 14.80 1.90
CA GLN A 153 13.34 15.96 1.06
C GLN A 153 12.07 15.74 0.23
N GLY A 154 11.92 14.55 -0.38
CA GLY A 154 10.70 14.19 -1.08
C GLY A 154 9.45 14.22 -0.18
N LEU A 155 9.59 13.77 1.05
CA LEU A 155 8.50 13.75 2.03
C LEU A 155 7.99 15.16 2.37
N GLU A 156 8.85 16.16 2.43
CA GLU A 156 8.47 17.55 2.73
C GLU A 156 7.43 18.11 1.75
N THR A 157 7.51 17.73 0.48
CA THR A 157 6.60 18.19 -0.58
C THR A 157 5.51 17.17 -0.94
N LEU A 158 5.44 16.04 -0.24
CA LEU A 158 4.55 14.93 -0.60
C LEU A 158 3.09 15.38 -0.73
N SER A 159 2.58 16.11 0.25
CA SER A 159 1.18 16.55 0.26
C SER A 159 0.83 17.41 -0.95
N LEU A 160 1.69 18.37 -1.28
CA LEU A 160 1.52 19.28 -2.44
C LEU A 160 1.54 18.51 -3.76
N ARG A 161 2.47 17.58 -3.90
CA ARG A 161 2.59 16.76 -5.12
C ARG A 161 1.39 15.83 -5.29
N VAL A 162 1.04 15.10 -4.24
CA VAL A 162 -0.07 14.13 -4.28
C VAL A 162 -1.41 14.83 -4.53
N GLU A 163 -1.66 15.99 -3.89
CA GLU A 163 -2.85 16.80 -4.16
C GLU A 163 -2.92 17.18 -5.64
N ARG A 164 -1.81 17.65 -6.23
CA ARG A 164 -1.75 18.00 -7.64
C ARG A 164 -1.93 16.78 -8.54
N HIS A 165 -1.31 15.64 -8.22
CA HIS A 165 -1.50 14.39 -8.97
C HIS A 165 -2.97 13.96 -9.00
N VAL A 166 -3.64 13.99 -7.86
CA VAL A 166 -5.07 13.66 -7.76
C VAL A 166 -5.90 14.61 -8.61
N ALA A 167 -5.68 15.92 -8.47
CA ALA A 167 -6.43 16.91 -9.23
C ALA A 167 -6.25 16.74 -10.75
N ASN A 168 -5.03 16.48 -11.19
CA ASN A 168 -4.75 16.23 -12.61
C ASN A 168 -5.39 14.92 -13.09
N ALA A 169 -5.27 13.83 -12.30
CA ALA A 169 -5.87 12.54 -12.65
C ALA A 169 -7.39 12.63 -12.82
N LEU A 170 -8.08 13.33 -11.92
CA LEU A 170 -9.54 13.50 -12.01
C LEU A 170 -9.94 14.28 -13.28
N GLN A 171 -9.17 15.29 -13.70
CA GLN A 171 -9.43 16.00 -14.95
C GLN A 171 -9.24 15.09 -16.17
N VAL A 172 -8.17 14.27 -16.17
CA VAL A 172 -7.92 13.32 -17.26
C VAL A 172 -8.98 12.22 -17.29
N VAL A 173 -9.41 11.70 -16.13
CA VAL A 173 -10.50 10.74 -16.00
C VAL A 173 -11.80 11.31 -16.58
N ASP A 174 -12.16 12.55 -16.24
CA ASP A 174 -13.35 13.19 -16.78
C ASP A 174 -13.28 13.36 -18.30
N TYR A 175 -12.15 13.83 -18.82
CA TYR A 175 -11.92 13.98 -20.26
C TYR A 175 -12.03 12.66 -21.01
N LEU A 176 -11.31 11.62 -20.51
CA LEU A 176 -11.27 10.32 -21.18
C LEU A 176 -12.62 9.58 -21.10
N SER A 177 -13.38 9.77 -20.03
CA SER A 177 -14.72 9.18 -19.90
C SER A 177 -15.71 9.66 -20.97
N LYS A 178 -15.44 10.80 -21.60
CA LYS A 178 -16.26 11.40 -22.68
C LYS A 178 -15.63 11.23 -24.06
N HIS A 179 -14.42 10.65 -24.13
CA HIS A 179 -13.67 10.59 -25.38
C HIS A 179 -14.22 9.50 -26.31
N PRO A 180 -14.51 9.75 -27.61
CA PRO A 180 -15.18 8.82 -28.50
C PRO A 180 -14.40 7.52 -28.80
N LYS A 181 -13.07 7.53 -28.63
CA LYS A 181 -12.18 6.37 -28.84
C LYS A 181 -11.93 5.56 -27.55
N VAL A 182 -12.42 6.01 -26.41
CA VAL A 182 -12.32 5.29 -25.12
C VAL A 182 -13.61 4.50 -24.92
N GLU A 183 -13.49 3.25 -24.56
CA GLU A 183 -14.61 2.37 -24.26
C GLU A 183 -14.98 2.45 -22.78
N ALA A 184 -13.98 2.40 -21.89
CA ALA A 184 -14.17 2.52 -20.46
C ALA A 184 -12.98 3.21 -19.79
N VAL A 185 -13.24 3.84 -18.64
CA VAL A 185 -12.24 4.35 -17.72
C VAL A 185 -12.48 3.71 -16.36
N HIS A 186 -11.45 3.10 -15.79
CA HIS A 186 -11.51 2.40 -14.51
C HIS A 186 -10.85 3.25 -13.43
N HIS A 187 -11.64 4.11 -12.79
CA HIS A 187 -11.20 4.92 -11.66
C HIS A 187 -12.31 4.94 -10.59
N PRO A 188 -12.00 4.71 -9.30
CA PRO A 188 -13.02 4.55 -8.25
C PRO A 188 -13.79 5.84 -7.91
N SER A 189 -13.36 7.01 -8.40
CA SER A 189 -14.14 8.25 -8.29
C SER A 189 -15.41 8.26 -9.15
N LEU A 190 -15.47 7.44 -10.20
CA LEU A 190 -16.62 7.38 -11.10
C LEU A 190 -17.83 6.78 -10.38
N PRO A 191 -19.02 7.40 -10.47
CA PRO A 191 -20.21 6.94 -9.73
C PRO A 191 -20.60 5.48 -10.01
N GLN A 192 -20.35 5.00 -11.22
CA GLN A 192 -20.67 3.63 -11.65
C GLN A 192 -19.60 2.61 -11.24
N HIS A 193 -18.45 3.04 -10.75
CA HIS A 193 -17.38 2.11 -10.34
C HIS A 193 -17.82 1.29 -9.11
N PRO A 194 -17.59 -0.03 -9.06
CA PRO A 194 -18.02 -0.87 -7.95
C PRO A 194 -17.49 -0.40 -6.60
N ASP A 195 -16.28 0.15 -6.56
CA ASP A 195 -15.62 0.60 -5.33
C ASP A 195 -15.90 2.08 -4.99
N ASN A 196 -16.81 2.77 -5.71
CA ASN A 196 -17.09 4.19 -5.48
C ASN A 196 -17.53 4.48 -4.03
N LYS A 197 -18.26 3.56 -3.40
CA LYS A 197 -18.66 3.69 -1.99
C LYS A 197 -17.45 3.66 -1.05
N LEU A 198 -16.51 2.73 -1.26
CA LEU A 198 -15.28 2.63 -0.48
C LEU A 198 -14.35 3.81 -0.76
N TYR A 199 -14.27 4.26 -2.00
CA TYR A 199 -13.55 5.47 -2.37
C TYR A 199 -14.02 6.68 -1.54
N LYS A 200 -15.31 6.95 -1.48
CA LYS A 200 -15.87 8.05 -0.70
C LYS A 200 -15.62 7.92 0.80
N ARG A 201 -15.55 6.68 1.30
CA ARG A 201 -15.28 6.38 2.72
C ARG A 201 -13.82 6.58 3.10
N TYR A 202 -12.90 6.04 2.31
CA TYR A 202 -11.48 5.95 2.66
C TYR A 202 -10.63 7.07 2.09
N PHE A 203 -11.06 7.71 1.01
CA PHE A 203 -10.27 8.68 0.26
C PHE A 203 -10.97 10.03 0.11
N PRO A 204 -11.27 10.74 1.21
CA PRO A 204 -11.94 12.05 1.13
C PRO A 204 -11.10 13.12 0.42
N LYS A 205 -9.78 12.93 0.33
CA LYS A 205 -8.85 13.80 -0.40
C LYS A 205 -8.55 13.33 -1.84
N GLY A 206 -9.23 12.27 -2.30
CA GLY A 206 -9.02 11.63 -3.58
C GLY A 206 -8.23 10.33 -3.50
N GLY A 207 -8.41 9.43 -4.46
CA GLY A 207 -7.91 8.05 -4.48
C GLY A 207 -6.72 7.84 -5.40
N GLY A 208 -5.71 8.67 -5.30
CA GLY A 208 -4.48 8.50 -6.07
C GLY A 208 -4.54 9.04 -7.49
N SER A 209 -3.58 8.65 -8.30
CA SER A 209 -3.38 9.17 -9.66
C SER A 209 -3.17 8.06 -10.70
N ILE A 210 -3.44 6.82 -10.35
CA ILE A 210 -3.32 5.67 -11.24
C ILE A 210 -4.72 5.18 -11.61
N PHE A 211 -4.91 4.88 -12.89
CA PHE A 211 -6.14 4.32 -13.42
C PHE A 211 -5.87 3.64 -14.75
N THR A 212 -6.79 2.83 -15.20
CA THR A 212 -6.71 2.15 -16.49
C THR A 212 -7.82 2.61 -17.42
N ILE A 213 -7.59 2.47 -18.73
CA ILE A 213 -8.56 2.77 -19.78
C ILE A 213 -8.63 1.63 -20.77
N ASP A 214 -9.82 1.38 -21.27
CA ASP A 214 -10.06 0.48 -22.40
C ASP A 214 -10.24 1.33 -23.67
N ILE A 215 -9.42 1.05 -24.69
CA ILE A 215 -9.46 1.75 -25.97
C ILE A 215 -10.23 0.91 -26.98
N LYS A 216 -11.14 1.55 -27.70
CA LYS A 216 -11.89 0.89 -28.79
C LYS A 216 -10.96 0.40 -29.88
N GLY A 217 -11.18 -0.83 -30.38
CA GLY A 217 -10.46 -1.42 -31.47
C GLY A 217 -9.43 -2.50 -31.10
N GLY A 218 -9.07 -2.62 -29.80
CA GLY A 218 -8.23 -3.70 -29.31
C GLY A 218 -6.74 -3.38 -29.22
N ILE A 219 -5.89 -4.42 -29.23
CA ILE A 219 -4.44 -4.33 -28.93
C ILE A 219 -3.69 -3.40 -29.90
N LYS A 220 -4.00 -3.46 -31.19
CA LYS A 220 -3.29 -2.63 -32.19
C LYS A 220 -3.55 -1.15 -32.00
N GLU A 221 -4.77 -0.78 -31.66
CA GLU A 221 -5.16 0.59 -31.38
C GLU A 221 -4.55 1.08 -30.07
N ALA A 222 -4.51 0.23 -29.05
CA ALA A 222 -3.84 0.52 -27.79
C ALA A 222 -2.33 0.74 -27.98
N GLN A 223 -1.65 -0.12 -28.74
CA GLN A 223 -0.24 0.08 -29.10
C GLN A 223 -0.01 1.40 -29.84
N ARG A 224 -0.83 1.67 -30.87
CA ARG A 224 -0.74 2.92 -31.62
C ARG A 224 -0.96 4.16 -30.74
N PHE A 225 -1.88 4.06 -29.78
CA PHE A 225 -2.09 5.13 -28.80
C PHE A 225 -0.83 5.36 -27.95
N ILE A 226 -0.24 4.31 -27.39
CA ILE A 226 0.96 4.41 -26.55
C ILE A 226 2.14 4.95 -27.35
N ASP A 227 2.35 4.44 -28.58
CA ASP A 227 3.46 4.85 -29.45
C ASP A 227 3.35 6.31 -29.92
N SER A 228 2.15 6.91 -29.87
CA SER A 228 1.89 8.29 -30.25
C SER A 228 1.97 9.29 -29.10
N LEU A 229 2.25 8.83 -27.88
CA LEU A 229 2.39 9.72 -26.72
C LEU A 229 3.71 10.51 -26.79
N GLU A 230 3.62 11.83 -26.62
CA GLU A 230 4.77 12.73 -26.64
C GLU A 230 5.21 13.15 -25.23
N ILE A 231 4.27 13.28 -24.30
CA ILE A 231 4.54 13.73 -22.92
C ILE A 231 4.77 12.55 -21.98
N PHE A 232 3.98 11.49 -22.14
CA PHE A 232 4.06 10.31 -21.28
C PHE A 232 5.02 9.27 -21.86
N SER A 233 5.90 8.76 -21.03
CA SER A 233 6.81 7.67 -21.39
C SER A 233 6.15 6.32 -21.17
N LEU A 234 6.44 5.36 -22.07
CA LEU A 234 6.09 3.97 -21.84
C LEU A 234 6.99 3.38 -20.74
N LEU A 235 6.41 3.01 -19.62
CA LEU A 235 7.10 2.38 -18.49
C LEU A 235 6.34 1.13 -18.05
N ALA A 236 7.09 0.10 -17.61
CA ALA A 236 6.52 -1.13 -17.07
C ALA A 236 6.13 -0.99 -15.59
N ASN A 237 6.72 -0.05 -14.86
CA ASN A 237 6.52 0.19 -13.44
C ASN A 237 6.44 1.69 -13.13
N VAL A 238 5.76 2.00 -12.05
CA VAL A 238 5.65 3.37 -11.51
C VAL A 238 6.86 3.69 -10.67
#